data_4c20cfa28d97304f1a3adfa2d798ffdd
#
_entry.id   4c20cfa28d97304f1a3adfa2d798ffdd
#
_cell.length_a   1.000
_cell.length_b   1.000
_cell.length_c   1.000
_cell.angle_alpha   90.00
_cell.angle_beta   90.00
_cell.angle_gamma   90.00
#
_symmetry.space_group_name_H-M   'P 1'
#
loop_
_entity.id
_entity.type
_entity.pdbx_description
1 polymer ?
#
loop_
_entity_poly.entity_id
_entity_poly.type
_entity_poly.pdbx_seq_one_letter_code
_entity_poly.pdbx_strand_id
1 'polypeptide(L)'
;ETIELAKYPKFSSNFGRAKNFQGKQAPKFEVGGWVSNPVDPNGMVRVIEFWATWCAPCRKSIPHLNKYAEQFNDTVAIISVSNEAPEKVKAFMSNTPMEYSVAVDEKSLMKNKLACTAIPLALVISSDGVVRWQGNPLKLSKEVIQQTVLADKGERVVATRGRWNVQLINE
;
A
#
# COMPACT_ATOMS: atom_id res chain seq x y z
N GLU A 1 -0.76 5.87 31.41
CA GLU A 1 -0.01 5.32 30.27
C GLU A 1 0.20 3.83 30.50
N THR A 2 -0.17 3.02 29.52
CA THR A 2 0.07 1.57 29.53
C THR A 2 0.96 1.19 28.37
N ILE A 3 1.84 0.21 28.58
CA ILE A 3 2.68 -0.36 27.53
C ILE A 3 1.93 -1.55 26.95
N GLU A 4 1.65 -1.52 25.66
CA GLU A 4 0.93 -2.57 24.95
C GLU A 4 1.68 -3.00 23.70
N LEU A 5 1.43 -4.21 23.23
CA LEU A 5 1.85 -4.61 21.88
C LEU A 5 1.16 -3.73 20.85
N ALA A 6 1.91 -3.29 19.85
CA ALA A 6 1.36 -2.56 18.72
C ALA A 6 0.28 -3.40 18.03
N LYS A 7 -0.83 -2.76 17.71
CA LYS A 7 -1.96 -3.40 17.04
C LYS A 7 -2.02 -2.96 15.58
N TYR A 8 -2.49 -3.85 14.74
CA TYR A 8 -2.81 -3.48 13.37
C TYR A 8 -3.90 -2.41 13.32
N PRO A 9 -3.92 -1.57 12.27
CA PRO A 9 -4.92 -0.52 12.16
C PRO A 9 -6.34 -1.09 12.06
N LYS A 10 -7.32 -0.25 12.39
CA LYS A 10 -8.72 -0.58 12.14
C LYS A 10 -8.95 -0.71 10.63
N PHE A 11 -9.84 -1.63 10.25
CA PHE A 11 -10.26 -1.76 8.88
C PHE A 11 -10.94 -0.48 8.37
N SER A 12 -10.74 -0.20 7.10
CA SER A 12 -11.46 0.86 6.43
C SER A 12 -12.93 0.46 6.27
N SER A 13 -13.85 1.37 6.57
CA SER A 13 -15.28 1.18 6.31
C SER A 13 -15.60 1.29 4.80
N ASN A 14 -14.81 2.06 4.07
CA ASN A 14 -14.90 2.19 2.62
C ASN A 14 -13.67 1.52 1.97
N PHE A 15 -13.82 0.27 1.59
CA PHE A 15 -12.77 -0.55 0.98
C PHE A 15 -12.77 -0.49 -0.56
N GLY A 16 -13.49 0.47 -1.15
CA GLY A 16 -13.54 0.66 -2.60
C GLY A 16 -14.51 -0.30 -3.30
N ARG A 17 -14.55 -0.20 -4.62
CA ARG A 17 -15.36 -1.09 -5.47
C ARG A 17 -14.58 -2.35 -5.82
N ALA A 18 -14.43 -3.20 -4.84
CA ALA A 18 -13.69 -4.45 -4.91
C ALA A 18 -14.20 -5.40 -3.84
N LYS A 19 -13.80 -6.65 -3.92
CA LYS A 19 -14.02 -7.59 -2.83
C LYS A 19 -13.21 -7.13 -1.61
N ASN A 20 -13.80 -7.20 -0.42
CA ASN A 20 -13.12 -6.84 0.82
C ASN A 20 -12.17 -7.96 1.26
N PHE A 21 -10.88 -7.71 1.17
CA PHE A 21 -9.84 -8.63 1.60
C PHE A 21 -9.28 -8.33 3.00
N GLN A 22 -9.77 -7.30 3.67
CA GLN A 22 -9.28 -6.94 5.00
C GLN A 22 -9.38 -8.12 5.97
N GLY A 23 -8.27 -8.46 6.63
CA GLY A 23 -8.16 -9.60 7.53
C GLY A 23 -7.95 -10.95 6.84
N LYS A 24 -7.84 -10.98 5.52
CA LYS A 24 -7.65 -12.19 4.71
C LYS A 24 -6.32 -12.17 4.00
N GLN A 25 -5.86 -13.35 3.58
CA GLN A 25 -4.69 -13.44 2.71
C GLN A 25 -4.93 -12.68 1.40
N ALA A 26 -4.00 -11.81 1.04
CA ALA A 26 -4.02 -11.14 -0.25
C ALA A 26 -3.86 -12.17 -1.39
N PRO A 27 -4.42 -11.89 -2.57
CA PRO A 27 -4.05 -12.65 -3.75
C PRO A 27 -2.54 -12.60 -3.97
N LYS A 28 -1.99 -13.69 -4.51
CA LYS A 28 -0.56 -13.73 -4.86
C LYS A 28 -0.20 -12.52 -5.71
N PHE A 29 0.93 -11.88 -5.36
CA PHE A 29 1.45 -10.78 -6.16
C PHE A 29 1.94 -11.32 -7.50
N GLU A 30 1.35 -10.85 -8.56
CA GLU A 30 1.61 -11.28 -9.93
C GLU A 30 1.52 -10.07 -10.86
N VAL A 31 2.61 -9.76 -11.54
CA VAL A 31 2.66 -8.66 -12.53
C VAL A 31 3.32 -9.14 -13.81
N GLY A 32 2.96 -8.53 -14.93
CA GLY A 32 3.53 -8.88 -16.23
C GLY A 32 4.91 -8.30 -16.46
N GLY A 33 5.28 -7.24 -15.76
CA GLY A 33 6.57 -6.59 -15.90
C GLY A 33 6.74 -5.38 -15.00
N TRP A 34 7.95 -4.85 -14.97
CA TRP A 34 8.31 -3.68 -14.21
C TRP A 34 8.66 -2.52 -15.12
N VAL A 35 8.19 -1.33 -14.77
CA VAL A 35 8.59 -0.08 -15.41
C VAL A 35 9.77 0.54 -14.67
N SER A 36 9.74 0.52 -13.34
CA SER A 36 10.82 1.07 -12.51
C SER A 36 10.91 0.39 -11.16
N ASN A 37 12.11 0.40 -10.58
CA ASN A 37 12.41 -0.03 -9.21
C ASN A 37 11.80 -1.40 -8.86
N PRO A 38 12.12 -2.47 -9.59
CA PRO A 38 11.57 -3.79 -9.31
C PRO A 38 11.91 -4.23 -7.89
N VAL A 39 10.97 -4.90 -7.23
CA VAL A 39 11.11 -5.38 -5.86
C VAL A 39 10.40 -6.72 -5.71
N ASP A 40 10.92 -7.59 -4.87
CA ASP A 40 10.18 -8.75 -4.38
C ASP A 40 9.47 -8.36 -3.07
N PRO A 41 8.14 -8.23 -3.08
CA PRO A 41 7.40 -7.78 -1.90
C PRO A 41 7.17 -8.91 -0.86
N ASN A 42 7.51 -10.14 -1.19
CA ASN A 42 7.27 -11.27 -0.29
C ASN A 42 8.06 -11.12 1.03
N GLY A 43 7.38 -11.30 2.14
CA GLY A 43 7.96 -11.15 3.47
C GLY A 43 8.15 -9.70 3.92
N MET A 44 7.69 -8.72 3.14
CA MET A 44 7.72 -7.30 3.49
C MET A 44 6.32 -6.78 3.79
N VAL A 45 6.23 -5.78 4.66
CA VAL A 45 5.06 -4.90 4.68
C VAL A 45 5.04 -4.17 3.35
N ARG A 46 3.87 -4.12 2.71
CA ARG A 46 3.74 -3.54 1.38
C ARG A 46 2.44 -2.81 1.18
N VAL A 47 2.49 -1.78 0.37
CA VAL A 47 1.33 -1.06 -0.16
C VAL A 47 1.27 -1.36 -1.65
N ILE A 48 0.16 -1.92 -2.09
CA ILE A 48 -0.10 -2.19 -3.50
C ILE A 48 -1.26 -1.32 -3.93
N GLU A 49 -1.05 -0.50 -4.96
CA GLU A 49 -2.02 0.44 -5.48
C GLU A 49 -2.30 0.15 -6.95
N PHE A 50 -3.57 0.18 -7.33
CA PHE A 50 -4.02 0.05 -8.71
C PHE A 50 -4.40 1.42 -9.25
N TRP A 51 -3.86 1.77 -10.41
CA TRP A 51 -3.97 3.10 -11.00
C TRP A 51 -3.93 3.06 -12.53
N ALA A 52 -4.12 4.21 -13.15
CA ALA A 52 -3.89 4.40 -14.58
C ALA A 52 -3.49 5.85 -14.87
N THR A 53 -2.79 6.06 -15.98
CA THR A 53 -2.31 7.39 -16.38
C THR A 53 -3.44 8.38 -16.68
N TRP A 54 -4.58 7.89 -17.15
CA TRP A 54 -5.77 8.69 -17.48
C TRP A 54 -6.64 9.02 -16.25
N CYS A 55 -6.38 8.42 -15.12
CA CYS A 55 -7.22 8.50 -13.91
C CYS A 55 -6.81 9.71 -13.08
N ALA A 56 -7.64 10.77 -13.08
CA ALA A 56 -7.34 12.00 -12.33
C ALA A 56 -7.20 11.79 -10.82
N PRO A 57 -8.09 11.05 -10.11
CA PRO A 57 -7.88 10.77 -8.69
C PRO A 57 -6.61 9.94 -8.42
N CYS A 58 -6.23 9.06 -9.34
CA CYS A 58 -4.99 8.29 -9.23
C CYS A 58 -3.77 9.21 -9.26
N ARG A 59 -3.76 10.19 -10.18
CA ARG A 59 -2.66 11.16 -10.27
C ARG A 59 -2.51 12.01 -9.02
N LYS A 60 -3.61 12.33 -8.35
CA LYS A 60 -3.60 13.07 -7.07
C LYS A 60 -2.92 12.31 -5.95
N SER A 61 -2.93 10.97 -5.97
CA SER A 61 -2.29 10.15 -4.95
C SER A 61 -0.77 10.01 -5.14
N ILE A 62 -0.22 10.34 -6.31
CA ILE A 62 1.21 10.19 -6.59
C ILE A 62 2.10 10.97 -5.62
N PRO A 63 1.89 12.29 -5.37
CA PRO A 63 2.70 13.00 -4.37
C PRO A 63 2.59 12.40 -2.97
N HIS A 64 1.44 11.86 -2.63
CA HIS A 64 1.16 11.21 -1.35
C HIS A 64 2.00 9.94 -1.19
N LEU A 65 1.99 9.11 -2.20
CA LEU A 65 2.77 7.87 -2.24
C LEU A 65 4.27 8.14 -2.32
N ASN A 66 4.71 9.15 -3.07
CA ASN A 66 6.11 9.59 -3.08
C ASN A 66 6.61 9.95 -1.68
N LYS A 67 5.78 10.67 -0.91
CA LYS A 67 6.10 11.02 0.47
C LYS A 67 6.26 9.77 1.35
N TYR A 68 5.36 8.80 1.20
CA TYR A 68 5.46 7.54 1.96
C TYR A 68 6.66 6.69 1.51
N ALA A 69 6.98 6.68 0.23
CA ALA A 69 8.17 6.00 -0.27
C ALA A 69 9.45 6.56 0.36
N GLU A 70 9.53 7.86 0.56
CA GLU A 70 10.65 8.50 1.27
C GLU A 70 10.64 8.15 2.77
N GLN A 71 9.48 8.27 3.42
CA GLN A 71 9.36 8.06 4.87
C GLN A 71 9.60 6.60 5.30
N PHE A 72 9.17 5.65 4.51
CA PHE A 72 9.23 4.21 4.83
C PHE A 72 10.21 3.46 3.92
N ASN A 73 11.15 4.12 3.33
CA ASN A 73 12.10 3.61 2.34
C ASN A 73 12.47 2.15 2.69
N ASP A 74 13.36 1.57 3.04
CA ASP A 74 13.73 0.17 3.22
C ASP A 74 12.76 -0.69 4.08
N THR A 75 11.73 -0.12 4.66
CA THR A 75 10.82 -0.81 5.59
C THR A 75 9.54 -1.31 4.91
N VAL A 76 9.03 -0.56 3.94
CA VAL A 76 7.78 -0.85 3.23
C VAL A 76 8.01 -0.81 1.73
N ALA A 77 7.57 -1.85 1.04
CA ALA A 77 7.52 -1.85 -0.42
C ALA A 77 6.24 -1.13 -0.88
N ILE A 78 6.36 -0.05 -1.63
CA ILE A 78 5.23 0.64 -2.25
C ILE A 78 5.27 0.35 -3.74
N ILE A 79 4.19 -0.22 -4.26
CA ILE A 79 4.11 -0.71 -5.64
C ILE A 79 2.81 -0.23 -6.26
N SER A 80 2.92 0.51 -7.36
CA SER A 80 1.80 0.86 -8.22
C SER A 80 1.69 -0.12 -9.39
N VAL A 81 0.48 -0.57 -9.68
CA VAL A 81 0.20 -1.53 -10.75
C VAL A 81 -0.84 -0.92 -11.71
N SER A 82 -0.46 -0.79 -12.98
CA SER A 82 -1.35 -0.37 -14.05
C SER A 82 -1.59 -1.52 -15.03
N ASN A 83 -2.78 -1.59 -15.62
CA ASN A 83 -3.06 -2.53 -16.71
C ASN A 83 -2.77 -1.97 -18.11
N GLU A 84 -2.07 -0.85 -18.16
CA GLU A 84 -1.65 -0.22 -19.41
C GLU A 84 -0.33 -0.81 -19.92
N ALA A 85 -0.01 -0.55 -21.18
CA ALA A 85 1.27 -0.93 -21.77
C ALA A 85 2.43 -0.20 -21.05
N PRO A 86 3.59 -0.86 -20.87
CA PRO A 86 4.73 -0.25 -20.16
C PRO A 86 5.19 1.07 -20.80
N GLU A 87 5.15 1.18 -22.11
CA GLU A 87 5.58 2.38 -22.85
C GLU A 87 4.72 3.60 -22.48
N LYS A 88 3.41 3.40 -22.31
CA LYS A 88 2.47 4.45 -21.92
C LYS A 88 2.74 4.94 -20.49
N VAL A 89 2.98 4.03 -19.58
CA VAL A 89 3.34 4.36 -18.18
C VAL A 89 4.67 5.09 -18.13
N LYS A 90 5.66 4.62 -18.86
CA LYS A 90 6.98 5.25 -18.98
C LYS A 90 6.89 6.69 -19.51
N ALA A 91 6.12 6.91 -20.55
CA ALA A 91 5.91 8.24 -21.13
C ALA A 91 5.27 9.20 -20.11
N PHE A 92 4.29 8.73 -19.35
CA PHE A 92 3.67 9.49 -18.27
C PHE A 92 4.70 9.85 -17.18
N MET A 93 5.52 8.90 -16.77
CA MET A 93 6.51 9.09 -15.70
C MET A 93 7.63 10.07 -16.08
N SER A 94 7.87 10.31 -17.36
CA SER A 94 8.87 11.28 -17.82
C SER A 94 8.55 12.71 -17.37
N ASN A 95 7.27 13.02 -17.15
CA ASN A 95 6.79 14.32 -16.67
C ASN A 95 6.26 14.29 -15.24
N THR A 96 6.08 13.11 -14.68
CA THR A 96 5.52 12.92 -13.33
C THR A 96 6.34 11.86 -12.61
N PRO A 97 7.36 12.27 -11.83
CA PRO A 97 8.20 11.33 -11.11
C PRO A 97 7.40 10.51 -10.10
N MET A 98 7.63 9.19 -10.12
CA MET A 98 7.09 8.24 -9.17
C MET A 98 8.28 7.52 -8.51
N GLU A 99 8.51 7.81 -7.23
CA GLU A 99 9.72 7.39 -6.49
C GLU A 99 9.61 5.96 -5.93
N TYR A 100 8.46 5.34 -6.08
CA TYR A 100 8.17 3.97 -5.65
C TYR A 100 8.23 3.00 -6.85
N SER A 101 8.05 1.72 -6.57
CA SER A 101 8.06 0.69 -7.60
C SER A 101 6.84 0.80 -8.50
N VAL A 102 7.03 0.73 -9.80
CA VAL A 102 5.96 0.80 -10.79
C VAL A 102 5.99 -0.44 -11.68
N ALA A 103 4.88 -1.16 -11.68
CA ALA A 103 4.69 -2.39 -12.44
C ALA A 103 3.49 -2.27 -13.38
N VAL A 104 3.44 -3.18 -14.34
CA VAL A 104 2.29 -3.33 -15.24
C VAL A 104 1.75 -4.75 -15.20
N ASP A 105 0.44 -4.86 -15.27
CA ASP A 105 -0.32 -6.09 -15.33
C ASP A 105 -1.38 -5.95 -16.42
N GLU A 106 -0.94 -6.06 -17.68
CA GLU A 106 -1.77 -5.79 -18.85
C GLU A 106 -3.01 -6.69 -18.94
N LYS A 107 -2.93 -7.89 -18.37
CA LYS A 107 -4.05 -8.83 -18.32
C LYS A 107 -4.98 -8.61 -17.15
N SER A 108 -4.71 -7.62 -16.29
CA SER A 108 -5.49 -7.32 -15.07
C SER A 108 -5.67 -8.54 -14.14
N LEU A 109 -4.68 -9.40 -14.02
CA LEU A 109 -4.78 -10.62 -13.23
C LEU A 109 -5.09 -10.33 -11.75
N MET A 110 -4.39 -9.36 -11.18
CA MET A 110 -4.60 -8.97 -9.78
C MET A 110 -5.93 -8.25 -9.56
N LYS A 111 -6.26 -7.30 -10.43
CA LYS A 111 -7.56 -6.59 -10.35
C LYS A 111 -8.73 -7.55 -10.46
N ASN A 112 -8.63 -8.55 -11.33
CA ASN A 112 -9.68 -9.55 -11.50
C ASN A 112 -9.83 -10.42 -10.24
N LYS A 113 -8.74 -10.83 -9.61
CA LYS A 113 -8.77 -11.58 -8.33
C LYS A 113 -9.40 -10.78 -7.20
N LEU A 114 -9.20 -9.45 -7.20
CA LEU A 114 -9.79 -8.54 -6.23
C LEU A 114 -11.23 -8.13 -6.59
N ALA A 115 -11.73 -8.51 -7.75
CA ALA A 115 -12.98 -7.98 -8.32
C ALA A 115 -13.00 -6.45 -8.30
N CYS A 116 -11.86 -5.83 -8.58
CA CYS A 116 -11.69 -4.38 -8.57
C CYS A 116 -12.30 -3.78 -9.84
N THR A 117 -13.35 -2.97 -9.68
CA THR A 117 -14.07 -2.34 -10.78
C THR A 117 -13.85 -0.84 -10.87
N ALA A 118 -13.17 -0.25 -9.92
CA ALA A 118 -12.85 1.18 -9.89
C ALA A 118 -11.48 1.44 -9.29
N ILE A 119 -10.78 2.41 -9.84
CA ILE A 119 -9.47 2.87 -9.38
C ILE A 119 -9.56 4.34 -8.94
N PRO A 120 -8.66 4.81 -8.04
CA PRO A 120 -7.57 4.08 -7.42
C PRO A 120 -8.03 3.15 -6.28
N LEU A 121 -7.31 2.08 -6.07
CA LEU A 121 -7.51 1.16 -4.96
C LEU A 121 -6.15 0.82 -4.36
N ALA A 122 -6.03 0.88 -3.04
CA ALA A 122 -4.81 0.50 -2.33
C ALA A 122 -5.08 -0.56 -1.28
N LEU A 123 -4.11 -1.47 -1.12
CA LEU A 123 -4.04 -2.48 -0.08
C LEU A 123 -2.78 -2.26 0.75
N VAL A 124 -2.89 -2.30 2.06
CA VAL A 124 -1.76 -2.41 2.98
C VAL A 124 -1.71 -3.84 3.48
N ILE A 125 -0.59 -4.50 3.28
CA ILE A 125 -0.43 -5.93 3.51
C ILE A 125 0.76 -6.14 4.45
N SER A 126 0.56 -6.90 5.52
CA SER A 126 1.64 -7.27 6.44
C SER A 126 2.55 -8.35 5.84
N SER A 127 3.70 -8.60 6.47
CA SER A 127 4.72 -9.51 5.94
C SER A 127 4.23 -10.94 5.76
N ASP A 128 3.23 -11.34 6.54
CA ASP A 128 2.56 -12.64 6.44
C ASP A 128 1.52 -12.74 5.30
N GLY A 129 1.36 -11.67 4.51
CA GLY A 129 0.46 -11.63 3.38
C GLY A 129 -0.99 -11.28 3.70
N VAL A 130 -1.30 -10.93 4.93
CA VAL A 130 -2.66 -10.54 5.35
C VAL A 130 -2.92 -9.08 5.02
N VAL A 131 -4.07 -8.79 4.38
CA VAL A 131 -4.50 -7.42 4.12
C VAL A 131 -4.93 -6.76 5.44
N ARG A 132 -4.29 -5.68 5.81
CA ARG A 132 -4.55 -4.96 7.06
C ARG A 132 -5.39 -3.71 6.87
N TRP A 133 -5.42 -3.18 5.66
CA TRP A 133 -6.23 -2.04 5.27
C TRP A 133 -6.47 -2.05 3.77
N GLN A 134 -7.64 -1.59 3.34
CA GLN A 134 -8.00 -1.51 1.93
C GLN A 134 -8.88 -0.28 1.70
N GLY A 135 -8.58 0.49 0.65
CA GLY A 135 -9.38 1.66 0.32
C GLY A 135 -8.73 2.58 -0.70
N ASN A 136 -9.22 3.81 -0.74
CA ASN A 136 -8.68 4.85 -1.59
C ASN A 136 -7.31 5.31 -1.05
N PRO A 137 -6.24 5.31 -1.86
CA PRO A 137 -4.91 5.73 -1.41
C PRO A 137 -4.88 7.18 -0.90
N LEU A 138 -5.77 8.06 -1.33
CA LEU A 138 -5.89 9.41 -0.77
C LEU A 138 -6.36 9.43 0.69
N LYS A 139 -7.00 8.36 1.15
CA LYS A 139 -7.43 8.15 2.54
C LYS A 139 -6.43 7.34 3.35
N LEU A 140 -5.40 6.82 2.71
CA LEU A 140 -4.35 6.09 3.40
C LEU A 140 -3.48 7.08 4.18
N SER A 141 -3.52 6.98 5.50
CA SER A 141 -2.71 7.83 6.37
C SER A 141 -1.34 7.20 6.66
N LYS A 142 -0.40 8.05 7.01
CA LYS A 142 0.91 7.63 7.52
C LYS A 142 0.78 6.68 8.72
N GLU A 143 -0.18 6.96 9.61
CA GLU A 143 -0.44 6.21 10.82
C GLU A 143 -0.85 4.76 10.52
N VAL A 144 -1.65 4.54 9.49
CA VAL A 144 -2.04 3.18 9.07
C VAL A 144 -0.81 2.36 8.67
N ILE A 145 0.08 2.95 7.89
CA ILE A 145 1.33 2.27 7.47
C ILE A 145 2.23 2.03 8.68
N GLN A 146 2.40 3.03 9.52
CA GLN A 146 3.25 2.96 10.71
C GLN A 146 2.74 1.90 11.71
N GLN A 147 1.44 1.89 12.00
CA GLN A 147 0.83 0.86 12.85
C GLN A 147 1.05 -0.54 12.28
N THR A 148 0.92 -0.69 10.98
CA THR A 148 1.14 -1.99 10.33
C THR A 148 2.59 -2.44 10.50
N VAL A 149 3.56 -1.56 10.29
CA VAL A 149 4.98 -1.87 10.47
C VAL A 149 5.29 -2.27 11.92
N LEU A 150 4.78 -1.52 12.88
CA LEU A 150 5.05 -1.77 14.30
C LEU A 150 4.41 -3.08 14.76
N ALA A 151 3.16 -3.32 14.39
CA ALA A 151 2.47 -4.57 14.72
C ALA A 151 3.15 -5.78 14.05
N ASP A 152 3.60 -5.62 12.83
CA ASP A 152 4.31 -6.66 12.07
C ASP A 152 5.63 -7.08 12.75
N LYS A 153 6.32 -6.12 13.36
CA LYS A 153 7.56 -6.35 14.13
C LYS A 153 7.33 -6.83 15.56
N GLY A 154 6.08 -6.80 16.05
CA GLY A 154 5.76 -7.09 17.44
C GLY A 154 6.28 -6.04 18.42
N GLU A 155 6.38 -4.79 18.00
CA GLU A 155 6.88 -3.69 18.82
C GLU A 155 5.92 -3.33 19.96
N ARG A 156 6.47 -2.78 21.03
CA ARG A 156 5.69 -2.24 22.13
C ARG A 156 5.51 -0.74 21.97
N VAL A 157 4.34 -0.27 22.27
CA VAL A 157 3.97 1.14 22.18
C VAL A 157 3.34 1.62 23.47
N VAL A 158 3.48 2.92 23.74
CA VAL A 158 2.79 3.56 24.86
C VAL A 158 1.38 3.93 24.41
N ALA A 159 0.38 3.30 25.00
CA ALA A 159 -1.01 3.63 24.79
C ALA A 159 -1.45 4.73 25.75
N THR A 160 -1.82 5.88 25.23
CA THR A 160 -2.48 6.94 25.99
C THR A 160 -3.94 7.03 25.58
N ARG A 161 -4.84 7.11 26.55
CA ARG A 161 -6.31 7.24 26.46
C ARG A 161 -6.85 7.54 25.06
N GLY A 162 -7.07 6.49 24.24
CA GLY A 162 -7.75 6.57 22.94
C GLY A 162 -6.97 7.18 21.78
N ARG A 163 -5.71 7.57 22.00
CA ARG A 163 -4.80 8.03 20.94
C ARG A 163 -3.52 7.18 20.98
N TRP A 164 -3.15 6.68 19.82
CA TRP A 164 -1.87 6.03 19.63
C TRP A 164 -0.79 7.10 19.49
N ASN A 165 -0.11 7.42 20.57
CA ASN A 165 1.18 8.07 20.49
C ASN A 165 2.23 6.98 20.36
N VAL A 166 2.77 6.84 19.15
CA VAL A 166 3.85 5.91 18.90
C VAL A 166 5.12 6.50 19.45
N GLN A 167 5.41 6.22 20.70
CA GLN A 167 6.77 6.32 21.22
C GLN A 167 7.34 4.91 21.24
N LEU A 168 8.33 4.67 20.37
CA LEU A 168 9.16 3.48 20.46
C LEU A 168 9.82 3.52 21.84
N ILE A 169 9.60 2.48 22.63
CA ILE A 169 10.36 2.27 23.85
C ILE A 169 11.66 1.62 23.39
N ASN A 170 12.68 2.43 23.22
CA ASN A 170 14.04 1.92 23.07
C ASN A 170 14.45 1.40 24.45
N GLU A 171 14.60 0.08 24.56
CA GLU A 171 15.29 -0.53 25.68
C GLU A 171 16.78 -0.19 25.68
#